data_6b3149aa9b23c0f6d4792886bb1e94ca
#
_entry.id   6b3149aa9b23c0f6d4792886bb1e94ca
#
_cell.length_a   1.000
_cell.length_b   1.000
_cell.length_c   1.000
_cell.angle_alpha   90.00
_cell.angle_beta   90.00
_cell.angle_gamma   90.00
#
_symmetry.space_group_name_H-M   'P 1'
#
loop_
_entity.id
_entity.type
_entity.pdbx_description
1 polymer ?
#
loop_
_entity_poly.entity_id
_entity_poly.type
_entity_poly.pdbx_seq_one_letter_code
_entity_poly.pdbx_strand_id
1 'polypeptide(L)'
;MKNISVRSVRLDRLSGTPVVTLREDELPRRQFEIFIGGPEAASIKSALDGETTPRPLTHDLYVHTIERLGLEIVRVVLTHVTDGTYFADVIVRTNDGEVVISCRPSDALAIA
;
A
#
# COMPACT_ATOMS: atom_id res chain seq x y z
N MET A 1 1.62 -17.85 0.96
CA MET A 1 1.42 -16.42 0.67
C MET A 1 2.02 -16.10 -0.70
N LYS A 2 1.28 -15.34 -1.52
CA LYS A 2 1.76 -14.97 -2.85
C LYS A 2 2.25 -13.53 -2.86
N ASN A 3 3.32 -13.28 -3.59
CA ASN A 3 3.82 -11.94 -3.82
C ASN A 3 3.00 -11.27 -4.91
N ILE A 4 2.69 -10.00 -4.72
CA ILE A 4 1.94 -9.21 -5.69
C ILE A 4 2.65 -7.90 -5.97
N SER A 5 2.40 -7.34 -7.14
CA SER A 5 2.96 -6.06 -7.56
C SER A 5 1.87 -5.10 -7.98
N VAL A 6 2.12 -3.81 -7.75
CA VAL A 6 1.24 -2.75 -8.25
C VAL A 6 1.54 -2.55 -9.74
N ARG A 7 0.53 -2.72 -10.58
CA ARG A 7 0.67 -2.56 -12.03
C ARG A 7 0.43 -1.14 -12.49
N SER A 8 -0.60 -0.50 -11.93
CA SER A 8 -0.96 0.85 -12.34
C SER A 8 -1.87 1.52 -11.33
N VAL A 9 -1.89 2.84 -11.37
CA VAL A 9 -2.85 3.68 -10.66
C VAL A 9 -3.51 4.55 -11.72
N ARG A 10 -4.83 4.51 -11.81
CA ARG A 10 -5.58 5.27 -12.81
C ARG A 10 -6.91 5.74 -12.24
N LEU A 11 -7.56 6.66 -12.95
CA LEU A 11 -8.91 7.08 -12.57
C LEU A 11 -9.93 6.21 -13.30
N ASP A 12 -10.90 5.71 -12.55
CA ASP A 12 -12.04 5.02 -13.14
C ASP A 12 -12.90 6.03 -13.89
N ARG A 13 -13.21 5.77 -15.16
CA ARG A 13 -13.94 6.70 -16.03
C ARG A 13 -15.35 6.96 -15.58
N LEU A 14 -16.01 5.97 -14.97
CA LEU A 14 -17.39 6.09 -14.57
C LEU A 14 -17.55 6.82 -13.24
N SER A 15 -16.73 6.52 -12.26
CA SER A 15 -16.84 7.08 -10.92
C SER A 15 -15.91 8.26 -10.65
N GLY A 16 -14.84 8.41 -11.45
CA GLY A 16 -13.78 9.38 -11.17
C GLY A 16 -12.91 9.01 -9.98
N THR A 17 -13.07 7.81 -9.45
CA THR A 17 -12.34 7.33 -8.28
C THR A 17 -11.02 6.69 -8.71
N PRO A 18 -9.91 6.94 -7.99
CA PRO A 18 -8.65 6.26 -8.27
C PRO A 18 -8.76 4.75 -8.07
N VAL A 19 -8.12 4.00 -8.96
CA VAL A 19 -8.09 2.53 -8.94
C VAL A 19 -6.66 2.05 -9.03
N VAL A 20 -6.27 1.14 -8.14
CA VAL A 20 -4.99 0.45 -8.19
C VAL A 20 -5.21 -0.94 -8.77
N THR A 21 -4.44 -1.28 -9.79
CA THR A 21 -4.42 -2.64 -10.35
C THR A 21 -3.23 -3.39 -9.76
N LEU A 22 -3.52 -4.53 -9.15
CA LEU A 22 -2.55 -5.43 -8.54
C LEU A 22 -2.49 -6.73 -9.32
N ARG A 23 -1.30 -7.33 -9.42
CA ARG A 23 -1.12 -8.60 -10.10
C ARG A 23 -0.17 -9.49 -9.31
N GLU A 24 -0.48 -10.77 -9.25
CA GLU A 24 0.42 -11.76 -8.66
C GLU A 24 1.70 -11.87 -9.48
N ASP A 25 2.84 -11.98 -8.82
CA ASP A 25 4.13 -12.13 -9.49
C ASP A 25 4.31 -13.53 -10.06
N GLU A 26 3.67 -14.53 -9.47
CA GLU A 26 3.76 -15.93 -9.87
C GLU A 26 2.50 -16.39 -10.60
N LEU A 27 2.64 -17.41 -11.46
CA LEU A 27 1.48 -17.99 -12.13
C LEU A 27 0.46 -18.49 -11.11
N PRO A 28 -0.83 -18.31 -11.38
CA PRO A 28 -1.46 -17.86 -12.63
C PRO A 28 -1.45 -16.35 -12.91
N ARG A 29 -0.83 -15.54 -12.10
CA ARG A 29 -0.75 -14.07 -12.23
C ARG A 29 -2.11 -13.41 -12.29
N ARG A 30 -2.97 -13.74 -11.35
CA ARG A 30 -4.30 -13.13 -11.27
C ARG A 30 -4.19 -11.65 -11.00
N GLN A 31 -5.09 -10.88 -11.58
CA GLN A 31 -5.18 -9.44 -11.37
C GLN A 31 -6.45 -9.08 -10.62
N PHE A 32 -6.38 -8.04 -9.83
CA PHE A 32 -7.56 -7.49 -9.17
C PHE A 32 -7.39 -5.99 -8.97
N GLU A 33 -8.50 -5.31 -8.77
CA GLU A 33 -8.54 -3.86 -8.66
C GLU A 33 -9.09 -3.45 -7.29
N ILE A 34 -8.49 -2.38 -6.74
CA ILE A 34 -8.91 -1.80 -5.47
C ILE A 34 -9.16 -0.32 -5.69
N PHE A 35 -10.33 0.17 -5.29
CA PHE A 35 -10.63 1.59 -5.28
C PHE A 35 -10.02 2.22 -4.02
N ILE A 36 -9.38 3.38 -4.19
CA ILE A 36 -8.63 4.03 -3.10
C ILE A 36 -8.92 5.53 -3.06
N GLY A 37 -8.53 6.18 -1.97
CA GLY A 37 -8.66 7.63 -1.83
C GLY A 37 -7.62 8.39 -2.64
N GLY A 38 -7.88 9.67 -2.89
CA GLY A 38 -6.99 10.54 -3.66
C GLY A 38 -5.59 10.67 -3.07
N PRO A 39 -5.44 10.96 -1.77
CA PRO A 39 -4.11 11.09 -1.16
C PRO A 39 -3.27 9.83 -1.26
N GLU A 40 -3.86 8.65 -1.05
CA GLU A 40 -3.17 7.36 -1.18
C GLU A 40 -2.75 7.10 -2.61
N ALA A 41 -3.63 7.42 -3.58
CA ALA A 41 -3.33 7.28 -5.00
C ALA A 41 -2.15 8.16 -5.41
N ALA A 42 -2.11 9.39 -4.93
CA ALA A 42 -1.01 10.31 -5.22
C ALA A 42 0.32 9.78 -4.69
N SER A 43 0.32 9.22 -3.47
CA SER A 43 1.52 8.65 -2.86
C SER A 43 2.03 7.44 -3.64
N ILE A 44 1.16 6.52 -4.01
CA ILE A 44 1.52 5.32 -4.77
C ILE A 44 2.04 5.70 -6.16
N LYS A 45 1.34 6.61 -6.83
CA LYS A 45 1.71 7.05 -8.18
C LYS A 45 3.08 7.72 -8.17
N SER A 46 3.34 8.60 -7.21
CA SER A 46 4.64 9.26 -7.09
C SER A 46 5.77 8.25 -6.91
N ALA A 47 5.55 7.22 -6.11
CA ALA A 47 6.53 6.16 -5.90
C ALA A 47 6.78 5.36 -7.18
N LEU A 48 5.72 5.02 -7.92
CA LEU A 48 5.85 4.27 -9.18
C LEU A 48 6.60 5.08 -10.25
N ASP A 49 6.36 6.39 -10.29
CA ASP A 49 6.97 7.29 -11.27
C ASP A 49 8.38 7.75 -10.83
N GLY A 50 8.81 7.37 -9.64
CA GLY A 50 10.09 7.80 -9.10
C GLY A 50 10.16 9.27 -8.76
N GLU A 51 9.02 9.92 -8.59
CA GLU A 51 8.95 11.34 -8.29
C GLU A 51 9.21 11.61 -6.80
N THR A 52 9.86 12.75 -6.53
CA THR A 52 10.02 13.25 -5.16
C THR A 52 9.28 14.57 -5.03
N THR A 53 8.70 14.78 -3.85
CA THR A 53 8.01 16.02 -3.53
C THR A 53 8.93 16.93 -2.72
N PRO A 54 8.77 18.27 -2.78
CA PRO A 54 9.57 19.20 -1.96
C PRO A 54 9.45 18.94 -0.46
N ARG A 55 8.27 18.47 -0.04
CA ARG A 55 8.02 18.08 1.34
C ARG A 55 7.40 16.68 1.36
N PRO A 56 7.65 15.88 2.42
CA PRO A 56 7.08 14.54 2.52
C PRO A 56 5.55 14.57 2.52
N LEU A 57 4.94 13.65 1.77
CA LEU A 57 3.51 13.40 1.85
C LEU A 57 3.20 12.67 3.17
N THR A 58 1.91 12.58 3.53
CA THR A 58 1.52 11.94 4.80
C THR A 58 2.07 10.53 4.95
N HIS A 59 2.03 9.72 3.89
CA HIS A 59 2.55 8.35 3.94
C HIS A 59 4.07 8.32 4.04
N ASP A 60 4.76 9.25 3.39
CA ASP A 60 6.21 9.41 3.54
C ASP A 60 6.57 9.76 4.99
N LEU A 61 5.80 10.67 5.58
CA LEU A 61 6.00 11.07 6.96
C LEU A 61 5.83 9.88 7.91
N TYR A 62 4.82 9.03 7.66
CA TYR A 62 4.61 7.82 8.44
C TYR A 62 5.84 6.91 8.40
N VAL A 63 6.37 6.64 7.21
CA VAL A 63 7.55 5.79 7.02
C VAL A 63 8.77 6.42 7.69
N HIS A 64 9.00 7.71 7.47
CA HIS A 64 10.14 8.41 8.08
C HIS A 64 10.06 8.39 9.61
N THR A 65 8.86 8.55 10.17
CA THR A 65 8.66 8.50 11.62
C THR A 65 9.05 7.13 12.17
N ILE A 66 8.59 6.05 11.54
CA ILE A 66 8.93 4.68 11.93
C ILE A 66 10.45 4.47 11.90
N GLU A 67 11.10 4.88 10.81
CA GLU A 67 12.55 4.72 10.66
C GLU A 67 13.34 5.55 11.67
N ARG A 68 12.91 6.79 11.93
CA ARG A 68 13.59 7.67 12.90
C ARG A 68 13.47 7.16 14.34
N LEU A 69 12.45 6.37 14.64
CA LEU A 69 12.31 5.72 15.94
C LEU A 69 13.12 4.43 16.06
N GLY A 70 13.90 4.09 15.02
CA GLY A 70 14.72 2.89 15.01
C GLY A 70 13.94 1.62 14.72
N LEU A 71 12.72 1.74 14.18
CA LEU A 71 11.90 0.62 13.81
C LEU A 71 11.93 0.41 12.29
N GLU A 72 11.48 -0.75 11.83
CA GLU A 72 11.53 -1.09 10.43
C GLU A 72 10.18 -1.67 9.98
N ILE A 73 9.66 -1.16 8.85
CA ILE A 73 8.51 -1.77 8.20
C ILE A 73 9.03 -2.95 7.39
N VAL A 74 8.66 -4.16 7.81
CA VAL A 74 9.18 -5.38 7.19
C VAL A 74 8.44 -5.71 5.91
N ARG A 75 7.11 -5.64 5.97
CA ARG A 75 6.23 -5.93 4.82
C ARG A 75 4.81 -5.49 5.11
N VAL A 76 4.01 -5.45 4.07
CA VAL A 76 2.56 -5.29 4.18
C VAL A 76 1.90 -6.52 3.59
N VAL A 77 0.74 -6.90 4.13
CA VAL A 77 0.02 -8.11 3.72
C VAL A 77 -1.44 -7.76 3.49
N LEU A 78 -1.96 -8.13 2.32
CA LEU A 78 -3.40 -8.08 2.06
C LEU A 78 -3.96 -9.40 2.57
N THR A 79 -4.77 -9.34 3.63
CA THR A 79 -5.13 -10.54 4.39
C THR A 79 -6.38 -11.24 3.89
N HIS A 80 -7.47 -10.49 3.72
CA HIS A 80 -8.74 -11.10 3.31
C HIS A 80 -9.74 -10.05 2.83
N VAL A 81 -10.86 -10.54 2.30
CA VAL A 81 -12.00 -9.73 1.88
C VAL A 81 -13.22 -10.24 2.63
N THR A 82 -13.95 -9.32 3.28
CA THR A 82 -15.22 -9.64 3.95
C THR A 82 -16.27 -8.61 3.53
N ASP A 83 -17.38 -9.09 2.99
CA ASP A 83 -18.50 -8.23 2.54
C ASP A 83 -18.04 -7.10 1.61
N GLY A 84 -17.12 -7.41 0.69
CA GLY A 84 -16.59 -6.44 -0.24
C GLY A 84 -15.54 -5.51 0.34
N THR A 85 -15.19 -5.67 1.62
CA THR A 85 -14.16 -4.87 2.28
C THR A 85 -12.86 -5.65 2.35
N TYR A 86 -11.79 -5.05 1.83
CA TYR A 86 -10.44 -5.61 1.90
C TYR A 86 -9.78 -5.21 3.21
N PHE A 87 -9.00 -6.14 3.77
CA PHE A 87 -8.23 -5.92 4.99
C PHE A 87 -6.74 -6.09 4.72
N ALA A 88 -5.92 -5.36 5.45
CA ALA A 88 -4.47 -5.44 5.30
C ALA A 88 -3.78 -5.25 6.65
N ASP A 89 -2.52 -5.68 6.71
CA ASP A 89 -1.67 -5.51 7.88
C ASP A 89 -0.34 -4.91 7.45
N VAL A 90 0.19 -4.02 8.30
CA VAL A 90 1.58 -3.55 8.23
C VAL A 90 2.34 -4.28 9.32
N ILE A 91 3.44 -4.93 8.96
CA ILE A 91 4.30 -5.65 9.90
C ILE A 91 5.51 -4.78 10.20
N VAL A 92 5.67 -4.41 11.48
CA VAL A 92 6.76 -3.55 11.93
C VAL A 92 7.67 -4.36 12.86
N ARG A 93 8.97 -4.33 12.60
CA ARG A 93 9.95 -4.97 13.47
C ARG A 93 10.36 -4.01 14.58
N THR A 94 10.29 -4.49 15.81
CA THR A 94 10.74 -3.77 17.01
C THR A 94 11.81 -4.58 17.74
N ASN A 95 12.37 -4.01 18.79
CA ASN A 95 13.34 -4.73 19.64
C ASN A 95 12.74 -5.97 20.31
N ASP A 96 11.42 -5.99 20.49
CA ASP A 96 10.71 -7.09 21.16
C ASP A 96 10.07 -8.08 20.16
N GLY A 97 10.36 -7.92 18.86
CA GLY A 97 9.82 -8.78 17.82
C GLY A 97 8.97 -8.00 16.83
N GLU A 98 8.11 -8.71 16.08
CA GLU A 98 7.26 -8.09 15.07
C GLU A 98 5.90 -7.72 15.65
N VAL A 99 5.41 -6.54 15.28
CA VAL A 99 4.09 -6.05 15.65
C VAL A 99 3.24 -5.96 14.37
N VAL A 100 2.00 -6.43 14.46
CA VAL A 100 1.05 -6.40 13.34
C VAL A 100 0.04 -5.28 13.58
N ILE A 101 -0.07 -4.37 12.60
CA ILE A 101 -0.98 -3.23 12.69
C ILE A 101 -1.98 -3.32 11.55
N SER A 102 -3.27 -3.43 11.90
CA SER A 102 -4.34 -3.47 10.90
C SER A 102 -4.51 -2.12 10.23
N CYS A 103 -4.74 -2.12 8.94
CA CYS A 103 -4.94 -0.89 8.16
C CYS A 103 -5.78 -1.17 6.92
N ARG A 104 -6.12 -0.10 6.18
CA ARG A 104 -6.75 -0.25 4.89
C ARG A 104 -5.70 -0.68 3.84
N PRO A 105 -6.09 -1.47 2.84
CA PRO A 105 -5.16 -1.84 1.77
C PRO A 105 -4.51 -0.65 1.08
N SER A 106 -5.26 0.45 0.88
CA SER A 106 -4.73 1.66 0.26
C SER A 106 -3.57 2.26 1.08
N ASP A 107 -3.70 2.26 2.41
CA ASP A 107 -2.64 2.76 3.29
C ASP A 107 -1.43 1.83 3.26
N ALA A 108 -1.67 0.51 3.29
CA ALA A 108 -0.59 -0.48 3.22
C ALA A 108 0.22 -0.34 1.92
N LEU A 109 -0.46 -0.17 0.79
CA LEU A 109 0.19 0.02 -0.51
C LEU A 109 0.98 1.32 -0.57
N ALA A 110 0.45 2.40 0.00
CA ALA A 110 1.13 3.69 0.01
C ALA A 110 2.37 3.70 0.90
N ILE A 111 2.36 2.90 1.98
CA ILE A 111 3.48 2.78 2.92
C ILE A 111 4.57 1.85 2.38
N ALA A 112 4.17 0.86 1.61
CA ALA A 112 5.08 -0.17 1.10
C ALA A 112 6.19 0.37 0.19
#